data_aedc3d84962de41ea2f27631a12a579e
#
_entry.id   aedc3d84962de41ea2f27631a12a579e
#
_cell.length_a   1.000
_cell.length_b   1.000
_cell.length_c   1.000
_cell.angle_alpha   90.00
_cell.angle_beta   90.00
_cell.angle_gamma   90.00
#
_symmetry.space_group_name_H-M   'P 1'
#
loop_
_entity.id
_entity.type
_entity.pdbx_description
1 polymer ?
#
loop_
_entity_poly.entity_id
_entity_poly.type
_entity_poly.pdbx_seq_one_letter_code
_entity_poly.pdbx_strand_id
1 'polypeptide(L)'
;MISSFYQHTYIMRHIRTAARALIILDQKVLAIKMRDRTGIFYILPGGGQRHGETLREGLERECLEEIGTNVDIGELLYVREYIGKNHEFHKSHSAFHQVENVFRCSLTDPNGI
;
A
#
# COMPACT_ATOMS: atom_id res chain seq x y z
N MET A 1 -9.49 -36.21 13.87
CA MET A 1 -9.89 -35.19 14.76
C MET A 1 -8.92 -34.05 14.77
N ILE A 2 -9.38 -32.92 15.03
CA ILE A 2 -8.60 -31.70 14.93
C ILE A 2 -7.91 -31.28 16.21
N SER A 3 -7.96 -32.11 17.21
CA SER A 3 -7.40 -31.78 18.52
C SER A 3 -5.92 -31.43 18.48
N SER A 4 -5.20 -31.87 17.46
CA SER A 4 -3.78 -31.59 17.35
C SER A 4 -3.48 -30.14 16.98
N PHE A 5 -4.42 -29.41 16.44
CA PHE A 5 -4.15 -28.08 15.92
C PHE A 5 -3.74 -27.09 16.98
N TYR A 6 -4.40 -27.10 18.08
CA TYR A 6 -4.15 -26.10 19.08
C TYR A 6 -3.00 -26.43 19.99
N GLN A 7 -2.32 -27.51 19.70
CA GLN A 7 -1.18 -27.92 20.47
C GLN A 7 0.03 -27.04 20.25
N HIS A 8 0.02 -26.25 19.17
CA HIS A 8 1.19 -25.51 18.75
C HIS A 8 0.89 -24.04 18.60
N THR A 9 1.85 -23.22 18.97
CA THR A 9 1.81 -21.79 18.76
C THR A 9 2.64 -21.47 17.52
N TYR A 10 2.02 -20.73 16.60
CA TYR A 10 2.69 -20.35 15.37
C TYR A 10 2.76 -18.83 15.28
N ILE A 11 3.91 -18.35 14.81
CA ILE A 11 4.03 -16.98 14.37
C ILE A 11 3.77 -17.00 12.87
N MET A 12 2.61 -16.48 12.49
CA MET A 12 2.22 -16.48 11.09
C MET A 12 2.81 -15.25 10.41
N ARG A 13 3.40 -15.46 9.24
CA ARG A 13 3.86 -14.38 8.39
C ARG A 13 2.80 -14.14 7.33
N HIS A 14 2.19 -12.98 7.38
CA HIS A 14 1.10 -12.65 6.49
C HIS A 14 1.59 -11.95 5.24
N ILE A 15 0.95 -12.27 4.13
CA ILE A 15 1.09 -11.50 2.91
C ILE A 15 0.03 -10.42 2.97
N ARG A 16 0.47 -9.17 3.01
CA ARG A 16 -0.45 -8.04 3.06
C ARG A 16 -0.94 -7.71 1.67
N THR A 17 -2.20 -7.30 1.59
CA THR A 17 -2.76 -6.72 0.38
C THR A 17 -2.83 -5.22 0.55
N ALA A 18 -2.38 -4.49 -0.45
CA ALA A 18 -2.36 -3.03 -0.43
C ALA A 18 -2.91 -2.49 -1.74
N ALA A 19 -3.41 -1.27 -1.68
CA ALA A 19 -3.82 -0.51 -2.86
C ALA A 19 -3.01 0.76 -2.94
N ARG A 20 -2.56 1.12 -4.15
CA ARG A 20 -1.78 2.31 -4.43
C ARG A 20 -2.45 3.13 -5.50
N ALA A 21 -2.28 4.44 -5.44
CA ALA A 21 -2.85 5.37 -6.40
C ALA A 21 -1.75 5.92 -7.32
N LEU A 22 -1.91 5.74 -8.61
CA LEU A 22 -1.09 6.44 -9.60
C LEU A 22 -1.84 7.69 -10.03
N ILE A 23 -1.37 8.84 -9.59
CA ILE A 23 -1.99 10.15 -9.83
C ILE A 23 -1.00 11.00 -10.60
N ILE A 24 -1.41 11.47 -11.77
CA ILE A 24 -0.60 12.35 -12.60
C ILE A 24 -1.16 13.76 -12.50
N LEU A 25 -0.31 14.70 -12.09
CA LEU A 25 -0.63 16.13 -11.99
C LEU A 25 0.43 16.90 -12.76
N ASP A 26 0.01 17.66 -13.78
CA ASP A 26 0.94 18.46 -14.58
C ASP A 26 2.14 17.66 -15.06
N GLN A 27 1.86 16.44 -15.58
CA GLN A 27 2.86 15.51 -16.11
C GLN A 27 3.84 14.98 -15.05
N LYS A 28 3.47 15.09 -13.78
CA LYS A 28 4.28 14.60 -12.67
C LYS A 28 3.49 13.60 -11.87
N VAL A 29 4.19 12.62 -11.32
CA VAL A 29 3.57 11.62 -10.45
C VAL A 29 3.53 12.14 -9.02
N LEU A 30 2.35 12.07 -8.42
CA LEU A 30 2.21 12.41 -7.00
C LEU A 30 2.79 11.28 -6.17
N ALA A 31 3.76 11.60 -5.31
CA ALA A 31 4.42 10.62 -4.47
C ALA A 31 4.50 11.13 -3.04
N ILE A 32 4.51 10.19 -2.11
CA ILE A 32 4.67 10.46 -0.69
C ILE A 32 6.14 10.30 -0.33
N LYS A 33 6.70 11.34 0.24
CA LYS A 33 8.08 11.34 0.71
C LYS A 33 8.14 10.64 2.07
N MET A 34 8.95 9.62 2.14
CA MET A 34 9.14 8.83 3.35
C MET A 34 10.58 8.93 3.82
N ARG A 35 10.77 8.68 5.10
CA ARG A 35 12.12 8.66 5.70
C ARG A 35 12.21 7.50 6.67
N ASP A 36 13.30 6.77 6.58
CA ASP A 36 13.65 5.76 7.58
C ASP A 36 15.13 5.85 7.91
N ARG A 37 15.68 4.86 8.58
CA ARG A 37 17.09 4.87 8.98
C ARG A 37 18.07 4.84 7.81
N THR A 38 17.62 4.38 6.65
CA THR A 38 18.48 4.27 5.47
C THR A 38 18.42 5.51 4.60
N GLY A 39 17.49 6.44 4.86
CA GLY A 39 17.38 7.68 4.12
C GLY A 39 15.98 8.02 3.68
N ILE A 40 15.90 8.77 2.59
CA ILE A 40 14.64 9.26 2.04
C ILE A 40 14.28 8.41 0.82
N PHE A 41 13.00 8.05 0.72
CA PHE A 41 12.47 7.35 -0.45
C PHE A 41 11.05 7.82 -0.72
N TYR A 42 10.52 7.46 -1.87
CA TYR A 42 9.20 7.90 -2.32
C TYR A 42 8.33 6.71 -2.65
N ILE A 43 7.07 6.79 -2.27
CA ILE A 43 6.08 5.75 -2.57
C ILE A 43 4.83 6.38 -3.15
N LEU A 44 4.05 5.61 -3.89
CA LEU A 44 2.74 6.05 -4.32
C LEU A 44 1.81 6.12 -3.12
N PRO A 45 0.85 7.07 -3.14
CA PRO A 45 -0.16 7.12 -2.07
C PRO A 45 -0.91 5.80 -1.97
N GLY A 46 -1.27 5.43 -0.76
CA GLY A 46 -1.99 4.21 -0.49
C GLY A 46 -1.42 3.47 0.70
N GLY A 47 -1.84 2.24 0.85
CA GLY A 47 -1.38 1.42 1.96
C GLY A 47 -2.14 0.11 2.07
N GLY A 48 -1.94 -0.55 3.20
CA GLY A 48 -2.53 -1.85 3.46
C GLY A 48 -4.05 -1.81 3.61
N GLN A 49 -4.68 -2.80 3.03
CA GLN A 49 -6.11 -3.03 3.19
C GLN A 49 -6.39 -3.48 4.61
N ARG A 50 -7.44 -2.93 5.20
CA ARG A 50 -7.93 -3.40 6.49
C ARG A 50 -8.97 -4.48 6.29
N HIS A 51 -9.08 -5.36 7.27
CA HIS A 51 -10.11 -6.38 7.26
C HIS A 51 -11.49 -5.71 7.17
N GLY A 52 -12.33 -6.19 6.27
CA GLY A 52 -13.69 -5.69 6.11
C GLY A 52 -13.86 -4.57 5.11
N GLU A 53 -12.77 -3.99 4.59
CA GLU A 53 -12.88 -2.98 3.54
C GLU A 53 -12.45 -3.55 2.19
N THR A 54 -13.01 -3.00 1.12
CA THR A 54 -12.55 -3.33 -0.22
C THR A 54 -11.23 -2.63 -0.49
N LEU A 55 -10.52 -3.04 -1.55
CA LEU A 55 -9.31 -2.35 -1.97
C LEU A 55 -9.58 -0.88 -2.26
N ARG A 56 -10.70 -0.57 -2.90
CA ARG A 56 -11.07 0.82 -3.22
C ARG A 56 -11.35 1.63 -1.98
N GLU A 57 -12.08 1.06 -1.03
CA GLU A 57 -12.35 1.73 0.25
C GLU A 57 -11.06 2.01 1.00
N GLY A 58 -10.16 1.03 1.04
CA GLY A 58 -8.86 1.21 1.67
C GLY A 58 -8.03 2.29 1.01
N LEU A 59 -8.04 2.34 -0.32
CA LEU A 59 -7.29 3.35 -1.05
C LEU A 59 -7.86 4.75 -0.82
N GLU A 60 -9.17 4.89 -0.82
CA GLU A 60 -9.81 6.18 -0.51
C GLU A 60 -9.42 6.67 0.87
N ARG A 61 -9.48 5.76 1.85
CA ARG A 61 -9.10 6.08 3.24
C ARG A 61 -7.64 6.52 3.33
N GLU A 62 -6.73 5.74 2.74
CA GLU A 62 -5.30 6.03 2.80
C GLU A 62 -4.98 7.36 2.11
N CYS A 63 -5.57 7.61 0.96
CA CYS A 63 -5.34 8.87 0.26
C CYS A 63 -5.84 10.07 1.06
N LEU A 64 -7.00 9.94 1.69
CA LEU A 64 -7.50 11.02 2.53
C LEU A 64 -6.55 11.29 3.71
N GLU A 65 -6.02 10.24 4.32
CA GLU A 65 -5.07 10.38 5.42
C GLU A 65 -3.75 11.00 4.97
N GLU A 66 -3.23 10.60 3.82
CA GLU A 66 -1.89 10.99 3.37
C GLU A 66 -1.85 12.28 2.59
N ILE A 67 -2.87 12.54 1.78
CA ILE A 67 -2.90 13.70 0.90
C ILE A 67 -3.87 14.77 1.40
N GLY A 68 -4.83 14.36 2.24
CA GLY A 68 -5.81 15.28 2.79
C GLY A 68 -6.96 15.59 1.85
N THR A 69 -7.13 14.84 0.77
CA THR A 69 -8.21 15.05 -0.18
C THR A 69 -8.72 13.70 -0.70
N ASN A 70 -9.93 13.72 -1.23
CA ASN A 70 -10.54 12.55 -1.83
C ASN A 70 -9.98 12.31 -3.23
N VAL A 71 -10.01 11.06 -3.64
CA VAL A 71 -9.58 10.65 -4.97
C VAL A 71 -10.70 9.89 -5.66
N ASP A 72 -10.74 10.04 -6.98
CA ASP A 72 -11.59 9.21 -7.84
C ASP A 72 -10.74 8.05 -8.31
N ILE A 73 -11.17 6.84 -8.00
CA ILE A 73 -10.41 5.63 -8.32
C ILE A 73 -10.90 5.06 -9.64
N GLY A 74 -9.98 4.97 -10.58
CA GLY A 74 -10.26 4.42 -11.90
C GLY A 74 -9.90 2.95 -11.99
N GLU A 75 -9.29 2.58 -13.10
CA GLU A 75 -8.99 1.18 -13.42
C GLU A 75 -7.77 0.67 -12.69
N LEU A 76 -7.75 -0.63 -12.46
CA LEU A 76 -6.55 -1.32 -11.99
C LEU A 76 -5.55 -1.36 -13.14
N LEU A 77 -4.36 -0.82 -12.91
CA LEU A 77 -3.32 -0.74 -13.92
C LEU A 77 -2.42 -1.96 -13.90
N TYR A 78 -1.97 -2.34 -12.71
CA TYR A 78 -1.09 -3.50 -12.55
C TYR A 78 -1.04 -3.93 -11.10
N VAL A 79 -0.51 -5.13 -10.90
CA VAL A 79 -0.24 -5.70 -9.59
C VAL A 79 1.26 -5.99 -9.51
N ARG A 80 1.86 -5.66 -8.39
CA ARG A 80 3.26 -5.99 -8.13
C ARG A 80 3.40 -6.58 -6.74
N GLU A 81 4.48 -7.32 -6.54
CA GLU A 81 4.80 -7.82 -5.21
C GLU A 81 6.04 -7.11 -4.69
N TYR A 82 5.98 -6.75 -3.42
CA TYR A 82 7.14 -6.27 -2.68
C TYR A 82 7.51 -7.34 -1.67
N ILE A 83 8.72 -7.87 -1.81
CA ILE A 83 9.25 -8.87 -0.88
C ILE A 83 10.49 -8.26 -0.25
N GLY A 84 10.40 -7.94 1.04
CA GLY A 84 11.42 -7.16 1.73
C GLY A 84 12.82 -7.78 1.68
N LYS A 85 12.91 -9.11 1.75
CA LYS A 85 14.21 -9.79 1.70
C LYS A 85 14.97 -9.60 0.40
N ASN A 86 14.29 -9.17 -0.67
CA ASN A 86 14.87 -8.99 -2.00
C ASN A 86 15.26 -7.54 -2.29
N HIS A 87 15.12 -6.64 -1.30
CA HIS A 87 15.32 -5.20 -1.50
C HIS A 87 16.44 -4.68 -0.60
N GLU A 88 16.91 -3.48 -0.89
CA GLU A 88 17.98 -2.84 -0.12
C GLU A 88 17.59 -2.58 1.34
N PHE A 89 16.32 -2.53 1.62
CA PHE A 89 15.80 -2.35 2.99
C PHE A 89 15.54 -3.68 3.70
N HIS A 90 16.12 -4.77 3.20
CA HIS A 90 15.79 -6.12 3.68
C HIS A 90 16.03 -6.32 5.17
N LYS A 91 16.97 -5.61 5.77
CA LYS A 91 17.23 -5.73 7.20
C LYS A 91 16.05 -5.29 8.05
N SER A 92 15.33 -4.27 7.58
CA SER A 92 14.13 -3.77 8.26
C SER A 92 12.87 -4.49 7.84
N HIS A 93 12.83 -4.96 6.58
CA HIS A 93 11.62 -5.48 5.95
C HIS A 93 11.74 -6.95 5.55
N SER A 94 12.69 -7.70 6.13
CA SER A 94 12.96 -9.07 5.66
C SER A 94 11.75 -9.99 5.75
N ALA A 95 10.83 -9.74 6.68
CA ALA A 95 9.61 -10.52 6.82
C ALA A 95 8.41 -9.91 6.10
N PHE A 96 8.60 -8.76 5.46
CA PHE A 96 7.52 -8.03 4.82
C PHE A 96 7.26 -8.57 3.42
N HIS A 97 6.02 -8.94 3.17
CA HIS A 97 5.59 -9.39 1.85
C HIS A 97 4.23 -8.74 1.57
N GLN A 98 4.16 -7.97 0.49
CA GLN A 98 2.97 -7.22 0.16
C GLN A 98 2.63 -7.32 -1.31
N VAL A 99 1.37 -7.60 -1.60
CA VAL A 99 0.82 -7.55 -2.95
C VAL A 99 0.19 -6.17 -3.12
N GLU A 100 0.71 -5.39 -4.05
CA GLU A 100 0.24 -4.03 -4.31
C GLU A 100 -0.58 -3.98 -5.56
N ASN A 101 -1.78 -3.46 -5.44
CA ASN A 101 -2.72 -3.26 -6.53
C ASN A 101 -2.73 -1.78 -6.87
N VAL A 102 -2.23 -1.42 -8.05
CA VAL A 102 -2.04 -0.02 -8.42
C VAL A 102 -3.15 0.42 -9.35
N PHE A 103 -3.90 1.43 -8.91
CA PHE A 103 -5.05 1.98 -9.62
C PHE A 103 -4.69 3.33 -10.21
N ARG A 104 -5.21 3.61 -11.40
CA ARG A 104 -5.21 4.96 -11.93
C ARG A 104 -6.20 5.79 -11.13
N CYS A 105 -5.74 6.91 -10.60
CA CYS A 105 -6.61 7.79 -9.80
C CYS A 105 -6.45 9.23 -10.22
N SER A 106 -7.44 10.03 -9.89
CA SER A 106 -7.37 11.47 -10.03
C SER A 106 -7.89 12.12 -8.75
N LEU A 107 -7.50 13.35 -8.50
CA LEU A 107 -8.03 14.09 -7.37
C LEU A 107 -9.47 14.47 -7.68
N THR A 108 -10.37 14.25 -6.73
CA THR A 108 -11.76 14.68 -6.88
C THR A 108 -11.82 16.20 -7.04
N ASP A 109 -10.97 16.90 -6.29
CA ASP A 109 -10.77 18.35 -6.43
C ASP A 109 -9.30 18.58 -6.75
N PRO A 110 -8.94 18.88 -8.02
CA PRO A 110 -7.54 19.10 -8.40
C PRO A 110 -6.84 20.23 -7.65
N ASN A 111 -7.60 21.15 -7.07
CA ASN A 111 -7.04 22.25 -6.29
C ASN A 111 -6.99 21.96 -4.80
N GLY A 112 -7.32 20.75 -4.40
CA GLY A 112 -7.46 20.37 -3.00
C GLY A 112 -6.18 20.03 -2.27
N ILE A 113 -5.05 20.09 -2.94
CA ILE A 113 -3.75 19.80 -2.30
C ILE A 113 -3.05 21.07 -1.89
#